data_43bc6881a8c9385fba2ef2e807e51213
#
_entry.id   43bc6881a8c9385fba2ef2e807e51213
#
_cell.length_a   1.000
_cell.length_b   1.000
_cell.length_c   1.000
_cell.angle_alpha   90.00
_cell.angle_beta   90.00
_cell.angle_gamma   90.00
#
_symmetry.space_group_name_H-M   'P 1'
#
loop_
_entity.id
_entity.type
_entity.pdbx_description
1 polymer ?
#
loop_
_entity_poly.entity_id
_entity_poly.type
_entity_poly.pdbx_seq_one_letter_code
_entity_poly.pdbx_strand_id
1 'polypeptide(L)'
;MAKTCEFEKEKLIVGVVYHDTDIYDSAISILKGEFGEIDNTSEVFSFSKEYSSYYDGELGGEGMRIILSFKETVDPSRQAEIKLFTNSIEEKFSVDGKRRINLDPGFISHGRLLLATTKKTGFRIPLSDGIYSELTLFWARGAWHKLPWTYRDYQSERVQRFLTKTRKIYLGQRTEI
;
A
#
# COMPACT_ATOMS: atom_id res chain seq x y z
N MET A 1 19.74 -28.93 9.34
CA MET A 1 18.44 -28.24 9.44
C MET A 1 18.70 -26.73 9.40
N ALA A 2 17.96 -26.00 8.59
CA ALA A 2 18.01 -24.54 8.60
C ALA A 2 17.46 -24.02 9.95
N LYS A 3 18.12 -23.01 10.53
CA LYS A 3 17.64 -22.32 11.73
C LYS A 3 16.72 -21.18 11.30
N THR A 4 15.72 -20.88 12.14
CA THR A 4 14.94 -19.65 12.00
C THR A 4 15.82 -18.43 12.27
N CYS A 5 15.57 -17.33 11.56
CA CYS A 5 16.23 -16.04 11.75
C CYS A 5 15.17 -14.94 11.74
N GLU A 6 15.55 -13.74 12.13
CA GLU A 6 14.71 -12.55 11.99
C GLU A 6 14.39 -12.30 10.51
N PHE A 7 13.23 -11.71 10.26
CA PHE A 7 12.86 -11.31 8.91
C PHE A 7 13.68 -10.12 8.44
N GLU A 8 14.06 -10.13 7.18
CA GLU A 8 14.59 -8.93 6.55
C GLU A 8 13.48 -7.86 6.51
N LYS A 9 13.79 -6.67 7.01
CA LYS A 9 12.83 -5.55 6.96
C LYS A 9 12.52 -5.17 5.52
N GLU A 10 11.28 -4.75 5.26
CA GLU A 10 10.78 -4.42 3.93
C GLU A 10 10.30 -2.97 3.86
N LYS A 11 10.19 -2.45 2.65
CA LYS A 11 9.77 -1.08 2.37
C LYS A 11 8.26 -0.97 2.44
N LEU A 12 7.75 -0.20 3.42
CA LEU A 12 6.34 0.10 3.52
C LEU A 12 5.92 1.09 2.43
N ILE A 13 4.82 0.77 1.76
CA ILE A 13 4.06 1.71 0.94
C ILE A 13 2.62 1.79 1.44
N VAL A 14 1.96 2.90 1.18
CA VAL A 14 0.51 3.05 1.39
C VAL A 14 -0.10 3.66 0.15
N GLY A 15 -1.01 2.93 -0.48
CA GLY A 15 -1.87 3.45 -1.54
C GLY A 15 -3.05 4.19 -0.91
N VAL A 16 -3.29 5.42 -1.35
CA VAL A 16 -4.35 6.28 -0.82
C VAL A 16 -5.34 6.60 -1.93
N VAL A 17 -6.65 6.41 -1.67
CA VAL A 17 -7.72 6.98 -2.49
C VAL A 17 -8.51 7.95 -1.63
N TYR A 18 -8.67 9.17 -2.08
CA TYR A 18 -9.31 10.25 -1.35
C TYR A 18 -10.05 11.22 -2.30
N HIS A 19 -11.00 11.96 -1.77
CA HIS A 19 -11.66 13.09 -2.45
C HIS A 19 -11.33 14.41 -1.75
N ASP A 20 -11.41 14.43 -0.44
CA ASP A 20 -11.21 15.58 0.41
C ASP A 20 -9.71 15.72 0.78
N THR A 21 -9.12 16.87 0.44
CA THR A 21 -7.70 17.15 0.70
C THR A 21 -7.39 17.37 2.17
N ASP A 22 -8.30 17.90 2.97
CA ASP A 22 -8.08 18.14 4.40
C ASP A 22 -8.06 16.81 5.16
N ILE A 23 -8.94 15.88 4.77
CA ILE A 23 -8.92 14.50 5.30
C ILE A 23 -7.63 13.79 4.88
N TYR A 24 -7.21 13.94 3.62
CA TYR A 24 -5.95 13.40 3.13
C TYR A 24 -4.77 13.91 3.96
N ASP A 25 -4.61 15.22 4.13
CA ASP A 25 -3.50 15.81 4.89
C ASP A 25 -3.49 15.35 6.35
N SER A 26 -4.67 15.26 6.97
CA SER A 26 -4.82 14.75 8.32
C SER A 26 -4.42 13.28 8.45
N ALA A 27 -4.83 12.43 7.52
CA ALA A 27 -4.47 11.02 7.49
C ALA A 27 -2.97 10.82 7.24
N ILE A 28 -2.37 11.61 6.33
CA ILE A 28 -0.92 11.57 6.07
C ILE A 28 -0.13 11.98 7.31
N SER A 29 -0.59 12.98 8.06
CA SER A 29 0.04 13.38 9.33
C SER A 29 0.05 12.22 10.34
N ILE A 30 -1.04 11.47 10.45
CA ILE A 30 -1.12 10.29 11.34
C ILE A 30 -0.15 9.19 10.85
N LEU A 31 -0.14 8.89 9.55
CA LEU A 31 0.78 7.90 8.97
C LEU A 31 2.25 8.28 9.18
N LYS A 32 2.60 9.55 9.02
CA LYS A 32 3.96 10.05 9.30
C LYS A 32 4.33 9.94 10.78
N GLY A 33 3.38 10.16 11.68
CA GLY A 33 3.59 9.98 13.12
C GLY A 33 3.94 8.54 13.49
N GLU A 34 3.37 7.55 12.81
CA GLU A 34 3.61 6.12 13.07
C GLU A 34 4.82 5.56 12.29
N PHE A 35 4.94 5.89 11.00
CA PHE A 35 5.90 5.24 10.09
C PHE A 35 7.08 6.13 9.70
N GLY A 36 7.13 7.36 10.17
CA GLY A 36 8.20 8.32 9.85
C GLY A 36 7.99 9.04 8.53
N GLU A 37 9.06 9.62 8.01
CA GLU A 37 9.04 10.48 6.83
C GLU A 37 8.74 9.71 5.53
N ILE A 38 8.02 10.36 4.62
CA ILE A 38 7.79 9.89 3.26
C ILE A 38 9.02 10.20 2.41
N ASP A 39 9.55 9.20 1.72
CA ASP A 39 10.75 9.35 0.89
C ASP A 39 10.48 9.25 -0.62
N ASN A 40 9.30 8.75 -1.02
CA ASN A 40 8.89 8.77 -2.42
C ASN A 40 7.36 8.81 -2.54
N THR A 41 6.87 9.51 -3.57
CA THR A 41 5.44 9.58 -3.90
C THR A 41 5.21 9.31 -5.38
N SER A 42 4.07 8.70 -5.72
CA SER A 42 3.63 8.63 -7.11
C SER A 42 3.08 9.98 -7.59
N GLU A 43 2.85 10.09 -8.89
CA GLU A 43 1.97 11.11 -9.42
C GLU A 43 0.55 10.93 -8.85
N VAL A 44 -0.18 12.03 -8.66
CA VAL A 44 -1.62 12.00 -8.33
C VAL A 44 -2.41 11.82 -9.63
N PHE A 45 -3.45 10.98 -9.60
CA PHE A 45 -4.32 10.75 -10.75
C PHE A 45 -5.76 10.46 -10.31
N SER A 46 -6.71 10.67 -11.21
CA SER A 46 -8.11 10.33 -10.97
C SER A 46 -8.31 8.82 -11.05
N PHE A 47 -8.49 8.17 -9.89
CA PHE A 47 -8.83 6.76 -9.83
C PHE A 47 -10.22 6.51 -10.43
N SER A 48 -11.16 7.39 -10.16
CA SER A 48 -12.54 7.26 -10.59
C SER A 48 -12.69 7.28 -12.11
N LYS A 49 -12.02 8.21 -12.79
CA LYS A 49 -12.08 8.35 -14.25
C LYS A 49 -11.30 7.28 -14.99
N GLU A 50 -10.15 6.87 -14.44
CA GLU A 50 -9.24 5.99 -15.17
C GLU A 50 -9.48 4.50 -14.90
N TYR A 51 -10.01 4.15 -13.70
CA TYR A 51 -10.12 2.76 -13.28
C TYR A 51 -11.49 2.36 -12.76
N SER A 52 -12.06 3.05 -11.77
CA SER A 52 -13.31 2.67 -11.15
C SER A 52 -13.89 3.76 -10.26
N SER A 53 -15.17 4.06 -10.44
CA SER A 53 -15.95 4.94 -9.54
C SER A 53 -16.44 4.23 -8.27
N TYR A 54 -15.94 3.03 -7.98
CA TYR A 54 -16.39 2.22 -6.86
C TYR A 54 -16.37 2.96 -5.50
N TYR A 55 -15.37 3.83 -5.31
CA TYR A 55 -15.20 4.56 -4.05
C TYR A 55 -15.96 5.89 -3.99
N ASP A 56 -16.45 6.44 -5.11
CA ASP A 56 -17.00 7.81 -5.18
C ASP A 56 -18.17 8.04 -4.22
N GLY A 57 -19.05 7.04 -4.10
CA GLY A 57 -20.21 7.11 -3.20
C GLY A 57 -19.82 7.11 -1.70
N GLU A 58 -18.71 6.51 -1.34
CA GLU A 58 -18.18 6.51 0.05
C GLU A 58 -17.38 7.78 0.30
N LEU A 59 -16.51 8.17 -0.64
CA LEU A 59 -15.61 9.31 -0.51
C LEU A 59 -16.33 10.66 -0.58
N GLY A 60 -17.53 10.70 -1.16
CA GLY A 60 -18.30 11.92 -1.33
C GLY A 60 -18.00 12.65 -2.64
N GLY A 61 -17.29 12.04 -3.57
CA GLY A 61 -16.97 12.59 -4.89
C GLY A 61 -15.87 11.81 -5.60
N GLU A 62 -15.32 12.40 -6.67
CA GLU A 62 -14.27 11.79 -7.50
C GLU A 62 -13.05 11.39 -6.68
N GLY A 63 -12.72 10.09 -6.69
CA GLY A 63 -11.56 9.55 -5.97
C GLY A 63 -10.24 9.87 -6.69
N MET A 64 -9.34 10.55 -6.00
CA MET A 64 -7.96 10.79 -6.41
C MET A 64 -7.04 9.71 -5.80
N ARG A 65 -6.06 9.22 -6.56
CA ARG A 65 -5.11 8.20 -6.14
C ARG A 65 -3.70 8.75 -6.04
N ILE A 66 -3.01 8.40 -4.94
CA ILE A 66 -1.57 8.57 -4.75
C ILE A 66 -1.02 7.36 -4.02
N ILE A 67 0.24 7.01 -4.23
CA ILE A 67 0.95 5.97 -3.48
C ILE A 67 2.18 6.59 -2.85
N LEU A 68 2.39 6.31 -1.58
CA LEU A 68 3.47 6.85 -0.76
C LEU A 68 4.40 5.72 -0.34
N SER A 69 5.70 6.00 -0.17
CA SER A 69 6.62 5.11 0.55
C SER A 69 7.26 5.83 1.72
N PHE A 70 7.58 5.07 2.77
CA PHE A 70 8.15 5.60 4.00
C PHE A 70 9.65 5.31 4.06
N LYS A 71 10.42 6.25 4.64
CA LYS A 71 11.87 6.15 4.72
C LYS A 71 12.31 4.94 5.53
N GLU A 72 11.70 4.73 6.68
CA GLU A 72 12.02 3.59 7.54
C GLU A 72 11.47 2.28 6.95
N THR A 73 12.27 1.22 7.04
CA THR A 73 11.84 -0.13 6.70
C THR A 73 11.17 -0.78 7.90
N VAL A 74 10.21 -1.68 7.66
CA VAL A 74 9.41 -2.32 8.70
C VAL A 74 9.54 -3.84 8.65
N ASP A 75 9.30 -4.49 9.78
CA ASP A 75 9.22 -5.94 9.87
C ASP A 75 7.97 -6.42 9.09
N PRO A 76 8.12 -7.30 8.08
CA PRO A 76 6.99 -7.77 7.27
C PRO A 76 5.97 -8.61 8.07
N SER A 77 6.33 -9.13 9.23
CA SER A 77 5.39 -9.84 10.12
C SER A 77 4.30 -8.92 10.66
N ARG A 78 4.52 -7.61 10.69
CA ARG A 78 3.54 -6.61 11.11
C ARG A 78 2.47 -6.28 10.06
N GLN A 79 2.41 -7.00 8.95
CA GLN A 79 1.49 -6.66 7.84
C GLN A 79 0.03 -6.59 8.28
N ALA A 80 -0.43 -7.52 9.12
CA ALA A 80 -1.81 -7.50 9.64
C ALA A 80 -2.04 -6.32 10.59
N GLU A 81 -1.13 -6.08 11.52
CA GLU A 81 -1.17 -4.94 12.46
C GLU A 81 -1.26 -3.61 11.71
N ILE A 82 -0.41 -3.43 10.70
CA ILE A 82 -0.39 -2.19 9.89
C ILE A 82 -1.70 -2.01 9.11
N LYS A 83 -2.30 -3.11 8.59
CA LYS A 83 -3.62 -3.00 7.94
C LYS A 83 -4.72 -2.62 8.94
N LEU A 84 -4.72 -3.17 10.12
CA LEU A 84 -5.67 -2.78 11.17
C LEU A 84 -5.49 -1.31 11.58
N PHE A 85 -4.24 -0.85 11.70
CA PHE A 85 -3.96 0.56 11.98
C PHE A 85 -4.49 1.47 10.86
N THR A 86 -4.25 1.15 9.58
CA THR A 86 -4.81 1.95 8.48
C THR A 86 -6.33 1.92 8.44
N ASN A 87 -6.97 0.78 8.77
CA ASN A 87 -8.42 0.68 8.89
C ASN A 87 -8.95 1.60 10.00
N SER A 88 -8.25 1.72 11.15
CA SER A 88 -8.66 2.63 12.23
C SER A 88 -8.60 4.10 11.81
N ILE A 89 -7.68 4.47 10.92
CA ILE A 89 -7.65 5.82 10.33
C ILE A 89 -8.84 6.02 9.39
N GLU A 90 -9.17 5.03 8.53
CA GLU A 90 -10.36 5.07 7.67
C GLU A 90 -11.63 5.25 8.49
N GLU A 91 -11.77 4.52 9.60
CA GLU A 91 -12.90 4.58 10.51
C GLU A 91 -12.99 5.96 11.21
N LYS A 92 -11.87 6.49 11.68
CA LYS A 92 -11.79 7.83 12.31
C LYS A 92 -12.35 8.94 11.42
N PHE A 93 -12.15 8.86 10.11
CA PHE A 93 -12.65 9.83 9.14
C PHE A 93 -13.97 9.44 8.49
N SER A 94 -14.60 8.33 8.92
CA SER A 94 -15.90 7.92 8.40
C SER A 94 -17.02 8.88 8.85
N VAL A 95 -17.97 9.12 7.96
CA VAL A 95 -19.19 9.89 8.24
C VAL A 95 -20.39 9.05 7.83
N ASP A 96 -21.34 8.85 8.73
CA ASP A 96 -22.53 8.02 8.51
C ASP A 96 -22.22 6.62 7.98
N GLY A 97 -21.15 6.00 8.51
CA GLY A 97 -20.69 4.66 8.11
C GLY A 97 -20.01 4.61 6.73
N LYS A 98 -19.76 5.74 6.09
CA LYS A 98 -19.07 5.85 4.81
C LYS A 98 -17.65 6.33 5.01
N ARG A 99 -16.69 5.61 4.46
CA ARG A 99 -15.28 6.04 4.44
C ARG A 99 -15.11 7.32 3.64
N ARG A 100 -14.23 8.18 4.10
CA ARG A 100 -13.83 9.40 3.36
C ARG A 100 -12.43 9.30 2.78
N ILE A 101 -11.72 8.25 3.14
CA ILE A 101 -10.38 7.91 2.64
C ILE A 101 -10.24 6.39 2.59
N ASN A 102 -9.50 5.84 1.64
CA ASN A 102 -9.13 4.43 1.58
C ASN A 102 -7.61 4.30 1.64
N LEU A 103 -7.11 3.43 2.51
CA LEU A 103 -5.69 3.21 2.78
C LEU A 103 -5.32 1.75 2.56
N ASP A 104 -4.51 1.49 1.54
CA ASP A 104 -4.03 0.15 1.18
C ASP A 104 -2.54 0.02 1.47
N PRO A 105 -2.15 -0.47 2.67
CA PRO A 105 -0.75 -0.69 2.99
C PRO A 105 -0.21 -1.91 2.24
N GLY A 106 1.06 -1.83 1.86
CA GLY A 106 1.78 -2.90 1.19
C GLY A 106 3.27 -2.86 1.46
N PHE A 107 3.95 -3.94 1.06
CA PHE A 107 5.36 -4.14 1.29
C PHE A 107 6.10 -4.42 0.00
N ILE A 108 7.17 -3.68 -0.25
CA ILE A 108 8.10 -3.95 -1.34
C ILE A 108 9.34 -4.62 -0.76
N SER A 109 9.61 -5.83 -1.25
CA SER A 109 10.89 -6.50 -1.08
C SER A 109 11.72 -6.41 -2.38
N HIS A 110 12.87 -7.08 -2.40
CA HIS A 110 13.70 -7.17 -3.61
C HIS A 110 12.99 -7.86 -4.79
N GLY A 111 12.03 -8.75 -4.53
CA GLY A 111 11.38 -9.60 -5.53
C GLY A 111 9.87 -9.49 -5.64
N ARG A 112 9.19 -8.73 -4.78
CA ARG A 112 7.73 -8.72 -4.77
C ARG A 112 7.12 -7.43 -4.20
N LEU A 113 5.85 -7.21 -4.56
CA LEU A 113 4.92 -6.31 -3.89
C LEU A 113 3.80 -7.14 -3.28
N LEU A 114 3.62 -7.02 -1.96
CA LEU A 114 2.47 -7.54 -1.23
C LEU A 114 1.53 -6.38 -0.87
N LEU A 115 0.22 -6.63 -0.92
CA LEU A 115 -0.80 -5.75 -0.33
C LEU A 115 -1.53 -6.47 0.81
N ALA A 116 -1.91 -5.72 1.83
CA ALA A 116 -2.76 -6.22 2.91
C ALA A 116 -4.23 -5.91 2.64
N THR A 117 -5.13 -6.85 2.92
CA THR A 117 -6.56 -6.70 2.63
C THR A 117 -7.43 -7.49 3.62
N THR A 118 -8.66 -7.00 3.85
CA THR A 118 -9.70 -7.71 4.60
C THR A 118 -10.56 -8.62 3.70
N LYS A 119 -10.44 -8.50 2.38
CA LYS A 119 -11.27 -9.25 1.43
C LYS A 119 -10.76 -10.68 1.25
N LYS A 120 -11.62 -11.66 1.48
CA LYS A 120 -11.31 -13.09 1.33
C LYS A 120 -11.41 -13.51 -0.15
N THR A 121 -10.37 -14.14 -0.67
CA THR A 121 -10.38 -14.84 -1.98
C THR A 121 -9.39 -16.01 -1.95
N GLY A 122 -9.55 -16.99 -2.87
CA GLY A 122 -8.78 -18.22 -2.83
C GLY A 122 -7.27 -18.10 -3.07
N PHE A 123 -6.80 -16.98 -3.63
CA PHE A 123 -5.38 -16.72 -3.87
C PHE A 123 -4.71 -15.85 -2.80
N ARG A 124 -5.45 -15.40 -1.78
CA ARG A 124 -4.94 -14.61 -0.66
C ARG A 124 -4.51 -15.50 0.49
N ILE A 125 -3.40 -15.13 1.10
CA ILE A 125 -2.79 -15.87 2.22
C ILE A 125 -3.31 -15.28 3.52
N PRO A 126 -4.01 -16.06 4.37
CA PRO A 126 -4.45 -15.57 5.66
C PRO A 126 -3.26 -15.28 6.57
N LEU A 127 -3.30 -14.15 7.26
CA LEU A 127 -2.33 -13.75 8.28
C LEU A 127 -2.93 -13.94 9.68
N SER A 128 -3.32 -12.85 10.32
CA SER A 128 -4.01 -12.81 11.59
C SER A 128 -5.18 -11.84 11.56
N ASP A 129 -6.09 -11.90 12.53
CA ASP A 129 -7.15 -10.93 12.75
C ASP A 129 -8.04 -10.64 11.53
N GLY A 130 -8.25 -11.65 10.68
CA GLY A 130 -9.06 -11.51 9.47
C GLY A 130 -8.38 -10.76 8.31
N ILE A 131 -7.09 -10.48 8.45
CA ILE A 131 -6.28 -9.84 7.39
C ILE A 131 -5.62 -10.90 6.52
N TYR A 132 -5.55 -10.60 5.23
CA TYR A 132 -4.90 -11.42 4.22
C TYR A 132 -3.76 -10.65 3.54
N SER A 133 -2.72 -11.38 3.13
CA SER A 133 -1.67 -10.90 2.24
C SER A 133 -1.99 -11.31 0.80
N GLU A 134 -1.77 -10.41 -0.14
CA GLU A 134 -1.92 -10.66 -1.57
C GLU A 134 -0.62 -10.34 -2.29
N LEU A 135 -0.07 -11.35 -3.00
CA LEU A 135 1.01 -11.09 -3.96
C LEU A 135 0.42 -10.33 -5.15
N THR A 136 0.70 -9.04 -5.23
CA THR A 136 0.12 -8.14 -6.25
C THR A 136 0.98 -8.06 -7.49
N LEU A 137 2.31 -7.97 -7.33
CA LEU A 137 3.30 -7.96 -8.41
C LEU A 137 4.55 -8.72 -7.97
N PHE A 138 5.28 -9.27 -8.91
CA PHE A 138 6.63 -9.80 -8.66
C PHE A 138 7.64 -9.16 -9.61
N TRP A 139 8.88 -9.04 -9.14
CA TRP A 139 9.99 -8.49 -9.91
C TRP A 139 10.82 -9.60 -10.52
N ALA A 140 10.94 -9.61 -11.84
CA ALA A 140 11.80 -10.55 -12.56
C ALA A 140 12.31 -9.89 -13.85
N ARG A 141 13.50 -10.28 -14.28
CA ARG A 141 14.10 -9.82 -15.56
C ARG A 141 14.09 -8.30 -15.74
N GLY A 142 14.28 -7.55 -14.66
CA GLY A 142 14.36 -6.09 -14.71
C GLY A 142 13.01 -5.35 -14.78
N ALA A 143 11.88 -6.04 -14.57
CA ALA A 143 10.54 -5.45 -14.63
C ALA A 143 9.60 -6.03 -13.57
N TRP A 144 8.52 -5.28 -13.29
CA TRP A 144 7.37 -5.77 -12.55
C TRP A 144 6.47 -6.61 -13.45
N HIS A 145 6.08 -7.77 -12.98
CA HIS A 145 5.17 -8.68 -13.66
C HIS A 145 3.86 -8.80 -12.90
N LYS A 146 2.76 -8.72 -13.63
CA LYS A 146 1.41 -8.86 -13.10
C LYS A 146 1.01 -10.32 -12.93
N LEU A 147 0.05 -10.53 -12.04
CA LEU A 147 -0.69 -11.77 -11.84
C LEU A 147 -2.12 -11.60 -12.38
N PRO A 148 -2.89 -12.66 -12.58
CA PRO A 148 -4.26 -12.56 -13.11
C PRO A 148 -5.18 -11.65 -12.29
N TRP A 149 -4.92 -11.48 -11.00
CA TRP A 149 -5.71 -10.67 -10.06
C TRP A 149 -5.12 -9.30 -9.76
N THR A 150 -3.97 -8.92 -10.33
CA THR A 150 -3.34 -7.61 -10.10
C THR A 150 -4.29 -6.49 -10.50
N TYR A 151 -4.55 -5.56 -9.58
CA TYR A 151 -5.37 -4.37 -9.83
C TYR A 151 -4.86 -3.56 -11.02
N ARG A 152 -5.80 -2.97 -11.78
CA ARG A 152 -5.48 -2.26 -13.04
C ARG A 152 -4.54 -1.08 -12.85
N ASP A 153 -4.72 -0.30 -11.77
CA ASP A 153 -3.86 0.85 -11.45
C ASP A 153 -2.41 0.43 -11.21
N TYR A 154 -2.18 -0.71 -10.53
CA TYR A 154 -0.83 -1.28 -10.34
C TYR A 154 -0.18 -1.81 -11.62
N GLN A 155 -0.94 -1.98 -12.71
CA GLN A 155 -0.42 -2.35 -14.02
C GLN A 155 0.01 -1.13 -14.85
N SER A 156 -0.33 0.11 -14.43
CA SER A 156 -0.03 1.33 -15.18
C SER A 156 1.45 1.70 -15.10
N GLU A 157 1.96 2.32 -16.16
CA GLU A 157 3.35 2.79 -16.20
C GLU A 157 3.69 3.75 -15.05
N ARG A 158 2.78 4.68 -14.71
CA ARG A 158 3.02 5.65 -13.63
C ARG A 158 3.23 4.97 -12.29
N VAL A 159 2.40 3.98 -11.95
CA VAL A 159 2.55 3.23 -10.71
C VAL A 159 3.79 2.35 -10.76
N GLN A 160 4.07 1.70 -11.88
CA GLN A 160 5.29 0.88 -12.02
C GLN A 160 6.57 1.72 -11.98
N ARG A 161 6.58 2.95 -12.48
CA ARG A 161 7.70 3.90 -12.29
C ARG A 161 7.92 4.21 -10.80
N PHE A 162 6.85 4.51 -10.07
CA PHE A 162 6.92 4.72 -8.62
C PHE A 162 7.48 3.50 -7.91
N LEU A 163 6.92 2.30 -8.16
CA LEU A 163 7.35 1.06 -7.54
C LEU A 163 8.81 0.72 -7.84
N THR A 164 9.26 0.96 -9.07
CA THR A 164 10.65 0.72 -9.49
C THR A 164 11.61 1.65 -8.77
N LYS A 165 11.26 2.94 -8.64
CA LYS A 165 12.06 3.91 -7.89
C LYS A 165 12.09 3.54 -6.40
N THR A 166 10.94 3.22 -5.80
CA THR A 166 10.84 2.80 -4.39
C THR A 166 11.66 1.53 -4.12
N ARG A 167 11.58 0.54 -5.03
CA ARG A 167 12.40 -0.67 -4.95
C ARG A 167 13.90 -0.35 -5.00
N LYS A 168 14.33 0.58 -5.85
CA LYS A 168 15.74 1.02 -5.92
C LYS A 168 16.19 1.68 -4.60
N ILE A 169 15.36 2.52 -3.99
CA ILE A 169 15.62 3.10 -2.66
C ILE A 169 15.79 1.98 -1.64
N TYR A 170 14.86 1.04 -1.60
CA TYR A 170 14.90 -0.12 -0.70
C TYR A 170 16.17 -0.96 -0.86
N LEU A 171 16.58 -1.23 -2.10
CA LEU A 171 17.81 -2.00 -2.35
C LEU A 171 19.07 -1.29 -1.83
N GLY A 172 19.10 0.05 -1.88
CA GLY A 172 20.17 0.84 -1.24
C GLY A 172 20.17 0.66 0.28
N GLN A 173 19.01 0.68 0.90
CA GLN A 173 18.87 0.49 2.36
C GLN A 173 19.27 -0.92 2.85
N ARG A 174 19.10 -1.96 2.02
CA ARG A 174 19.52 -3.34 2.35
C ARG A 174 21.03 -3.51 2.45
N THR A 175 21.82 -2.77 1.70
CA THR A 175 23.27 -2.88 1.69
C THR A 175 23.93 -2.23 2.91
N GLU A 176 23.16 -1.52 3.73
CA GLU A 176 23.62 -0.87 4.97
C GLU A 176 23.41 -1.76 6.22
N ILE A 177 22.93 -3.00 6.06
CA ILE A 177 22.80 -4.04 7.09
C ILE A 177 23.88 -5.09 6.85
#